data_630b9737f9f01e5177bc91c347bfe571
#
_entry.id   630b9737f9f01e5177bc91c347bfe571
#
_cell.length_a   1.000
_cell.length_b   1.000
_cell.length_c   1.000
_cell.angle_alpha   90.00
_cell.angle_beta   90.00
_cell.angle_gamma   90.00
#
_symmetry.space_group_name_H-M   'P 1'
#
loop_
_entity.id
_entity.type
_entity.pdbx_description
1 polymer ?
#
loop_
_entity_poly.entity_id
_entity_poly.type
_entity_poly.pdbx_seq_one_letter_code
_entity_poly.pdbx_strand_id
1 'polypeptide(L)'
;QHCQTNGQLPLIFLHHPLREPFPSFHHRITNASEFYDVINSHKMPMAIFSGHYHATKIYKEGNILHVSTPSLATYPNAFRIVTVNNLKNKVVFTFDFRETNLKEVQKKAKMLTFSSSTLAGEESDQNTIVVLDK
;
A
#
# COMPACT_ATOMS: atom_id res chain seq x y z
N GLN A 1 9.07 18.92 5.78
CA GLN A 1 9.20 20.38 5.48
C GLN A 1 9.46 20.65 3.99
N HIS A 2 10.50 20.05 3.36
CA HIS A 2 10.82 20.33 1.95
C HIS A 2 9.65 20.10 0.98
N CYS A 3 8.97 18.97 1.08
CA CYS A 3 7.80 18.67 0.23
C CYS A 3 6.66 19.69 0.44
N GLN A 4 6.40 20.04 1.67
CA GLN A 4 5.35 21.01 2.03
C GLN A 4 5.64 22.38 1.45
N THR A 5 6.87 22.86 1.58
CA THR A 5 7.30 24.16 1.06
C THR A 5 7.20 24.24 -0.47
N ASN A 6 7.46 23.13 -1.16
CA ASN A 6 7.49 23.07 -2.62
C ASN A 6 6.20 22.50 -3.26
N GLY A 7 5.15 22.27 -2.48
CA GLY A 7 3.89 21.68 -2.98
C GLY A 7 4.05 20.25 -3.53
N GLN A 8 5.10 19.57 -3.12
CA GLN A 8 5.40 18.20 -3.54
C GLN A 8 4.64 17.19 -2.69
N LEU A 9 4.31 16.05 -3.28
CA LEU A 9 3.68 14.93 -2.60
C LEU A 9 4.76 13.96 -2.10
N PRO A 10 4.85 13.66 -0.80
CA PRO A 10 5.71 12.59 -0.30
C PRO A 10 5.17 11.22 -0.71
N LEU A 11 5.99 10.43 -1.39
CA LEU A 11 5.78 9.00 -1.61
C LEU A 11 6.85 8.25 -0.84
N ILE A 12 6.45 7.49 0.17
CA ILE A 12 7.33 6.79 1.10
C ILE A 12 7.29 5.30 0.79
N PHE A 13 8.46 4.69 0.64
CA PHE A 13 8.59 3.26 0.36
C PHE A 13 9.33 2.58 1.49
N LEU A 14 8.70 1.58 2.09
CA LEU A 14 9.22 0.81 3.21
C LEU A 14 9.04 -0.69 2.90
N HIS A 15 9.93 -1.54 3.41
CA HIS A 15 9.69 -2.99 3.32
C HIS A 15 8.64 -3.42 4.35
N HIS A 16 8.88 -3.13 5.62
CA HIS A 16 7.92 -3.42 6.69
C HIS A 16 6.88 -2.29 6.79
N PRO A 17 5.58 -2.60 6.95
CA PRO A 17 4.56 -1.58 7.09
C PRO A 17 4.67 -0.87 8.44
N LEU A 18 4.22 0.39 8.47
CA LEU A 18 4.01 1.13 9.72
C LEU A 18 2.81 0.57 10.50
N ARG A 19 1.80 0.10 9.77
CA ARG A 19 0.61 -0.52 10.30
C ARG A 19 0.32 -1.79 9.51
N GLU A 20 -0.01 -2.85 10.21
CA GLU A 20 -0.31 -4.14 9.59
C GLU A 20 -1.57 -4.06 8.73
N PRO A 21 -1.58 -4.68 7.54
CA PRO A 21 -2.76 -4.72 6.66
C PRO A 21 -3.90 -5.57 7.24
N PHE A 22 -3.59 -6.42 8.22
CA PHE A 22 -4.53 -7.24 9.01
C PHE A 22 -3.91 -7.53 10.39
N PRO A 23 -4.70 -7.91 11.42
CA PRO A 23 -4.16 -8.16 12.75
C PRO A 23 -3.03 -9.19 12.75
N SER A 24 -1.84 -8.75 13.14
CA SER A 24 -0.63 -9.58 13.24
C SER A 24 0.34 -8.90 14.22
N PHE A 25 0.98 -9.68 15.10
CA PHE A 25 1.72 -9.10 16.22
C PHE A 25 3.22 -8.88 16.01
N HIS A 26 3.81 -9.26 14.87
CA HIS A 26 5.28 -9.39 14.81
C HIS A 26 5.96 -8.83 13.54
N HIS A 27 5.28 -8.09 12.70
CA HIS A 27 5.83 -7.77 11.37
C HIS A 27 5.81 -6.30 11.00
N ARG A 28 5.54 -5.39 11.93
CA ARG A 28 5.64 -3.95 11.71
C ARG A 28 7.02 -3.41 12.12
N ILE A 29 7.29 -2.18 11.76
CA ILE A 29 8.46 -1.44 12.24
C ILE A 29 8.30 -1.22 13.77
N THR A 30 9.33 -1.56 14.54
CA THR A 30 9.28 -1.49 16.01
C THR A 30 9.12 -0.06 16.55
N ASN A 31 9.66 0.93 15.83
CA ASN A 31 9.55 2.36 16.14
C ASN A 31 8.50 3.08 15.27
N ALA A 32 7.43 2.38 14.86
CA ALA A 32 6.36 2.95 14.05
C ALA A 32 5.70 4.19 14.71
N SER A 33 5.57 4.22 16.03
CA SER A 33 5.02 5.35 16.76
C SER A 33 5.81 6.65 16.54
N GLU A 34 7.13 6.58 16.67
CA GLU A 34 8.02 7.73 16.44
C GLU A 34 7.91 8.24 14.98
N PHE A 35 7.78 7.31 14.04
CA PHE A 35 7.58 7.67 12.65
C PHE A 35 6.21 8.34 12.43
N TYR A 36 5.14 7.82 13.08
CA TYR A 36 3.81 8.44 13.04
C TYR A 36 3.82 9.85 13.63
N ASP A 37 4.55 10.10 14.72
CA ASP A 37 4.68 11.42 15.32
C ASP A 37 5.28 12.43 14.31
N VAL A 38 6.29 12.00 13.56
CA VAL A 38 6.90 12.83 12.51
C VAL A 38 5.91 13.11 11.38
N ILE A 39 5.26 12.09 10.81
CA ILE A 39 4.36 12.32 9.66
C ILE A 39 3.09 13.07 10.05
N ASN A 40 2.53 12.83 11.23
CA ASN A 40 1.34 13.52 11.74
C ASN A 40 1.60 14.98 12.11
N SER A 41 2.85 15.36 12.36
CA SER A 41 3.23 16.78 12.53
C SER A 41 3.08 17.57 11.23
N HIS A 42 3.01 16.89 10.08
CA HIS A 42 2.83 17.47 8.76
C HIS A 42 1.44 17.16 8.23
N LYS A 43 0.54 18.16 8.21
CA LYS A 43 -0.86 18.04 7.76
C LYS A 43 -0.99 18.00 6.22
N MET A 44 -0.14 17.30 5.53
CA MET A 44 -0.16 17.20 4.08
C MET A 44 -0.51 15.77 3.62
N PRO A 45 -1.12 15.61 2.44
CA PRO A 45 -1.36 14.28 1.90
C PRO A 45 -0.03 13.55 1.65
N MET A 46 0.00 12.26 1.90
CA MET A 46 1.14 11.39 1.60
C MET A 46 0.70 9.96 1.33
N ALA A 47 1.53 9.20 0.64
CA ALA A 47 1.29 7.78 0.44
C ALA A 47 2.49 6.95 0.94
N ILE A 48 2.20 5.85 1.62
CA ILE A 48 3.17 4.92 2.18
C ILE A 48 2.94 3.56 1.54
N PHE A 49 3.93 3.11 0.78
CA PHE A 49 3.94 1.81 0.11
C PHE A 49 4.79 0.84 0.92
N SER A 50 4.24 -0.33 1.20
CA SER A 50 4.93 -1.38 1.95
C SER A 50 4.75 -2.75 1.31
N GLY A 51 5.67 -3.67 1.63
CA GLY A 51 5.64 -5.08 1.23
C GLY A 51 5.49 -6.00 2.44
N HIS A 52 6.41 -6.95 2.59
CA HIS A 52 6.60 -7.88 3.67
C HIS A 52 5.47 -8.91 3.88
N TYR A 53 4.24 -8.44 4.03
CA TYR A 53 3.05 -9.29 4.21
C TYR A 53 2.61 -10.00 2.94
N HIS A 54 3.12 -9.60 1.78
CA HIS A 54 2.66 -10.06 0.47
C HIS A 54 1.14 -9.91 0.27
N ALA A 55 0.53 -8.98 1.00
CA ALA A 55 -0.91 -8.75 1.01
C ALA A 55 -1.31 -7.59 0.13
N THR A 56 -2.48 -7.71 -0.47
CA THR A 56 -3.10 -6.68 -1.30
C THR A 56 -4.06 -5.89 -0.43
N LYS A 57 -3.63 -4.71 0.06
CA LYS A 57 -4.49 -3.87 0.90
C LYS A 57 -4.25 -2.39 0.61
N ILE A 58 -5.35 -1.62 0.59
CA ILE A 58 -5.32 -0.16 0.48
C ILE A 58 -6.25 0.38 1.57
N TYR A 59 -5.76 1.31 2.38
CA TYR A 59 -6.59 2.00 3.36
C TYR A 59 -6.10 3.42 3.59
N LYS A 60 -7.03 4.28 3.99
CA LYS A 60 -6.79 5.69 4.26
C LYS A 60 -6.89 5.95 5.77
N GLU A 61 -5.91 6.63 6.33
CA GLU A 61 -5.89 7.10 7.70
C GLU A 61 -5.68 8.63 7.69
N GLY A 62 -6.76 9.38 7.90
CA GLY A 62 -6.72 10.82 7.69
C GLY A 62 -6.28 11.16 6.27
N ASN A 63 -5.18 11.88 6.13
CA ASN A 63 -4.58 12.26 4.84
C ASN A 63 -3.40 11.37 4.41
N ILE A 64 -3.24 10.23 5.07
CA ILE A 64 -2.20 9.25 4.78
C ILE A 64 -2.85 8.05 4.06
N LEU A 65 -2.32 7.71 2.90
CA LEU A 65 -2.70 6.52 2.15
C LEU A 65 -1.69 5.41 2.41
N HIS A 66 -2.14 4.30 2.98
CA HIS A 66 -1.34 3.10 3.19
C HIS A 66 -1.64 2.08 2.09
N VAL A 67 -0.59 1.60 1.45
CA VAL A 67 -0.65 0.64 0.35
C VAL A 67 0.25 -0.55 0.65
N SER A 68 -0.35 -1.68 1.00
CA SER A 68 0.35 -2.95 1.08
C SER A 68 0.37 -3.61 -0.30
N THR A 69 1.55 -4.06 -0.71
CA THR A 69 1.78 -4.55 -2.07
C THR A 69 1.89 -6.07 -2.08
N PRO A 70 1.22 -6.76 -3.05
CA PRO A 70 1.35 -8.20 -3.21
C PRO A 70 2.77 -8.61 -3.62
N SER A 71 3.02 -9.91 -3.62
CA SER A 71 4.30 -10.49 -4.04
C SER A 71 4.20 -11.13 -5.42
N LEU A 72 5.27 -11.03 -6.20
CA LEU A 72 5.43 -11.78 -7.44
C LEU A 72 5.77 -13.25 -7.21
N ALA A 73 6.46 -13.55 -6.09
CA ALA A 73 6.96 -14.89 -5.79
C ALA A 73 5.96 -15.78 -5.03
N THR A 74 5.02 -15.19 -4.30
CA THR A 74 3.98 -15.90 -3.56
C THR A 74 2.60 -15.50 -4.06
N TYR A 75 1.56 -16.27 -3.67
CA TYR A 75 0.19 -15.88 -4.00
C TYR A 75 -0.11 -14.47 -3.44
N PRO A 76 -0.75 -13.57 -4.24
CA PRO A 76 -1.43 -13.81 -5.52
C PRO A 76 -0.54 -13.77 -6.77
N ASN A 77 0.79 -13.69 -6.67
CA ASN A 77 1.71 -13.58 -7.80
C ASN A 77 1.38 -12.37 -8.68
N ALA A 78 1.32 -11.22 -8.06
CA ALA A 78 0.81 -10.00 -8.67
C ALA A 78 1.67 -8.78 -8.31
N PHE A 79 1.45 -7.69 -9.03
CA PHE A 79 2.04 -6.37 -8.79
C PHE A 79 0.99 -5.28 -9.02
N ARG A 80 1.32 -4.03 -8.70
CA ARG A 80 0.47 -2.87 -8.95
C ARG A 80 1.14 -1.90 -9.90
N ILE A 81 0.34 -1.32 -10.79
CA ILE A 81 0.68 -0.08 -11.46
C ILE A 81 -0.09 1.03 -10.74
N VAL A 82 0.61 2.07 -10.34
CA VAL A 82 0.01 3.19 -9.62
C VAL A 82 0.26 4.47 -10.41
N THR A 83 -0.83 5.08 -10.88
CA THR A 83 -0.79 6.40 -11.51
C THR A 83 -1.12 7.46 -10.47
N VAL A 84 -0.26 8.46 -10.35
CA VAL A 84 -0.42 9.57 -9.39
C VAL A 84 -0.61 10.87 -10.13
N ASN A 85 -1.77 11.50 -9.95
CA ASN A 85 -2.07 12.83 -10.48
C ASN A 85 -2.08 13.85 -9.34
N ASN A 86 -1.02 14.64 -9.24
CA ASN A 86 -0.86 15.67 -8.23
C ASN A 86 -1.48 17.00 -8.72
N LEU A 87 -2.75 17.21 -8.41
CA LEU A 87 -3.52 18.38 -8.81
C LEU A 87 -3.42 19.52 -7.76
N LYS A 88 -3.93 20.68 -8.09
CA LYS A 88 -3.85 21.88 -7.22
C LYS A 88 -4.41 21.65 -5.81
N ASN A 89 -5.61 21.08 -5.70
CA ASN A 89 -6.35 20.93 -4.43
C ASN A 89 -6.47 19.47 -3.96
N LYS A 90 -6.00 18.51 -4.73
CA LYS A 90 -6.11 17.09 -4.42
C LYS A 90 -5.05 16.25 -5.11
N VAL A 91 -4.82 15.09 -4.59
CA VAL A 91 -4.01 14.04 -5.23
C VAL A 91 -4.90 12.87 -5.56
N VAL A 92 -4.82 12.38 -6.78
CA VAL A 92 -5.60 11.22 -7.24
C VAL A 92 -4.65 10.06 -7.52
N PHE A 93 -4.85 8.96 -6.82
CA PHE A 93 -4.15 7.69 -7.03
C PHE A 93 -5.07 6.74 -7.77
N THR A 94 -4.63 6.23 -8.91
CA THR A 94 -5.32 5.15 -9.63
C THR A 94 -4.48 3.89 -9.51
N PHE A 95 -5.10 2.83 -8.99
CA PHE A 95 -4.47 1.54 -8.78
C PHE A 95 -4.97 0.54 -9.82
N ASP A 96 -4.03 -0.13 -10.45
CA ASP A 96 -4.27 -1.19 -11.44
C ASP A 96 -3.51 -2.45 -10.99
N PHE A 97 -4.27 -3.46 -10.60
CA PHE A 97 -3.75 -4.73 -10.13
C PHE A 97 -3.47 -5.65 -11.31
N ARG A 98 -2.27 -6.18 -11.38
CA ARG A 98 -1.81 -7.04 -12.45
C ARG A 98 -1.31 -8.37 -11.92
N GLU A 99 -1.94 -9.43 -12.32
CA GLU A 99 -1.44 -10.78 -12.08
C GLU A 99 -0.36 -11.16 -13.10
N THR A 100 0.53 -12.06 -12.70
CA THR A 100 1.46 -12.67 -13.65
C THR A 100 0.70 -13.59 -14.60
N ASN A 101 1.28 -13.87 -15.78
CA ASN A 101 0.71 -14.82 -16.74
C ASN A 101 1.03 -16.30 -16.39
N LEU A 102 1.68 -16.55 -15.24
CA LEU A 102 2.09 -17.90 -14.81
C LEU A 102 0.94 -18.62 -14.08
N LYS A 103 -0.15 -18.92 -14.77
CA LYS A 103 -1.39 -19.43 -14.18
C LYS A 103 -1.23 -20.73 -13.39
N GLU A 104 -0.38 -21.66 -13.85
CA GLU A 104 -0.11 -22.92 -13.11
C GLU A 104 0.67 -22.68 -11.83
N VAL A 105 1.62 -21.74 -11.84
CA VAL A 105 2.36 -21.32 -10.63
C VAL A 105 1.40 -20.66 -9.63
N GLN A 106 0.57 -19.74 -10.11
CA GLN A 106 -0.42 -19.05 -9.29
C GLN A 106 -1.41 -20.03 -8.64
N LYS A 107 -1.90 -21.01 -9.40
CA LYS A 107 -2.80 -22.07 -8.88
C LYS A 107 -2.13 -22.87 -7.77
N LYS A 108 -0.90 -23.32 -7.98
CA LYS A 108 -0.11 -24.03 -6.95
C LYS A 108 0.16 -23.16 -5.72
N ALA A 109 0.57 -21.92 -5.93
CA ALA A 109 0.81 -20.95 -4.86
C ALA A 109 -0.45 -20.73 -4.02
N LYS A 110 -1.62 -20.59 -4.66
CA LYS A 110 -2.91 -20.45 -3.98
C LYS A 110 -3.22 -21.66 -3.09
N MET A 111 -2.99 -22.87 -3.58
CA MET A 111 -3.24 -24.09 -2.81
C MET A 111 -2.33 -24.22 -1.59
N LEU A 112 -1.09 -23.73 -1.69
CA LEU A 112 -0.10 -23.80 -0.61
C LEU A 112 -0.19 -22.61 0.36
N THR A 113 -0.99 -21.61 0.06
CA THR A 113 -1.12 -20.39 0.86
C THR A 113 -2.33 -20.50 1.80
N PHE A 114 -2.09 -20.61 3.10
CA PHE A 114 -3.14 -20.80 4.12
C PHE A 114 -4.17 -19.66 4.14
N SER A 115 -3.75 -18.41 3.92
CA SER A 115 -4.62 -17.21 3.97
C SER A 115 -4.79 -16.58 2.59
N SER A 116 -5.00 -17.37 1.56
CA SER A 116 -4.99 -16.90 0.17
C SER A 116 -6.01 -15.78 -0.12
N SER A 117 -7.21 -15.84 0.44
CA SER A 117 -8.23 -14.79 0.30
C SER A 117 -7.80 -13.47 0.95
N THR A 118 -7.22 -13.53 2.15
CA THR A 118 -6.71 -12.36 2.87
C THR A 118 -5.55 -11.70 2.11
N LEU A 119 -4.65 -12.50 1.51
CA LEU A 119 -3.52 -11.97 0.76
C LEU A 119 -3.94 -11.38 -0.59
N ALA A 120 -4.97 -11.93 -1.23
CA ALA A 120 -5.49 -11.39 -2.48
C ALA A 120 -6.18 -10.04 -2.32
N GLY A 121 -6.72 -9.77 -1.13
CA GLY A 121 -7.52 -8.57 -0.85
C GLY A 121 -8.90 -8.61 -1.54
N GLU A 122 -9.66 -7.57 -1.32
CA GLU A 122 -10.95 -7.33 -1.96
C GLU A 122 -10.75 -6.60 -3.31
N GLU A 123 -11.80 -6.51 -4.12
CA GLU A 123 -11.74 -5.78 -5.38
C GLU A 123 -11.34 -4.31 -5.20
N SER A 124 -11.84 -3.67 -4.14
CA SER A 124 -11.47 -2.31 -3.75
C SER A 124 -10.00 -2.15 -3.32
N ASP A 125 -9.35 -3.25 -2.95
CA ASP A 125 -7.91 -3.28 -2.66
C ASP A 125 -7.07 -3.53 -3.92
N GLN A 126 -7.67 -3.97 -5.00
CA GLN A 126 -7.01 -4.33 -6.26
C GLN A 126 -7.07 -3.18 -7.26
N ASN A 127 -8.28 -2.85 -7.73
CA ASN A 127 -8.52 -1.82 -8.75
C ASN A 127 -9.39 -0.71 -8.16
N THR A 128 -8.80 0.44 -7.91
CA THR A 128 -9.52 1.54 -7.24
C THR A 128 -8.91 2.89 -7.54
N ILE A 129 -9.69 3.94 -7.26
CA ILE A 129 -9.24 5.33 -7.29
C ILE A 129 -9.37 5.90 -5.88
N VAL A 130 -8.28 6.43 -5.35
CA VAL A 130 -8.25 7.09 -4.05
C VAL A 130 -7.91 8.56 -4.21
N VAL A 131 -8.66 9.41 -3.53
CA VAL A 131 -8.43 10.86 -3.53
C VAL A 131 -8.02 11.30 -2.12
N LEU A 132 -6.93 12.07 -2.07
CA LEU A 132 -6.49 12.80 -0.88
C LEU A 132 -6.65 14.30 -1.14
N ASP A 133 -7.22 15.02 -0.19
CA ASP A 133 -7.33 16.48 -0.24
C ASP A 133 -6.02 17.14 0.21
N LYS A 134 -5.74 18.34 -0.31
CA LYS A 134 -4.56 19.14 0.05
C LYS A 134 -4.89 20.23 1.05
#